data_6f96c96f887712b83e368f49c8d32b20
#
_entry.id   6f96c96f887712b83e368f49c8d32b20
#
_cell.length_a   1.000
_cell.length_b   1.000
_cell.length_c   1.000
_cell.angle_alpha   90.00
_cell.angle_beta   90.00
_cell.angle_gamma   90.00
#
_symmetry.space_group_name_H-M   'P 1'
#
loop_
_entity.id
_entity.type
_entity.pdbx_description
1 polymer ?
#
loop_
_entity_poly.entity_id
_entity_poly.type
_entity_poly.pdbx_seq_one_letter_code
_entity_poly.pdbx_strand_id
1 'polypeptide(L)'
;MSLADEPVEHAAEGADPLTAAEYAEYLDALGPAWEVVDDHHLEATYEFDDFAGALAFTNEVGELAEAEWHHPDIHLSWGEVGVEMWSHDIDGLHKSDFVMAARMDRRYDASDD
;
A
#
# COMPACT_ATOMS: atom_id res chain seq x y z
N MET A 1 -19.05 2.98 1.28
CA MET A 1 -17.97 1.98 1.46
C MET A 1 -16.66 2.57 0.96
N SER A 2 -15.61 2.37 1.71
CA SER A 2 -14.31 2.87 1.32
C SER A 2 -13.52 1.80 0.58
N LEU A 3 -12.45 2.23 -0.09
CA LEU A 3 -11.56 1.32 -0.81
C LEU A 3 -10.97 0.26 0.12
N ALA A 4 -10.65 0.63 1.36
CA ALA A 4 -10.09 -0.31 2.34
C ALA A 4 -11.06 -1.45 2.71
N ASP A 5 -12.35 -1.26 2.51
CA ASP A 5 -13.36 -2.28 2.82
C ASP A 5 -13.53 -3.30 1.69
N GLU A 6 -12.92 -3.07 0.54
CA GLU A 6 -13.03 -3.98 -0.58
C GLU A 6 -12.08 -5.17 -0.42
N PRO A 7 -12.40 -6.32 -1.03
CA PRO A 7 -11.53 -7.49 -0.93
C PRO A 7 -10.23 -7.28 -1.70
N VAL A 8 -9.16 -7.92 -1.22
CA VAL A 8 -7.89 -7.97 -1.95
C VAL A 8 -7.97 -9.16 -2.91
N GLU A 9 -8.11 -8.85 -4.19
CA GLU A 9 -8.18 -9.88 -5.23
C GLU A 9 -6.92 -9.80 -6.08
N HIS A 10 -6.21 -10.92 -6.18
CA HIS A 10 -4.97 -10.96 -6.95
C HIS A 10 -5.25 -10.81 -8.45
N ALA A 11 -4.31 -10.17 -9.16
CA ALA A 11 -4.41 -10.03 -10.60
C ALA A 11 -4.36 -11.40 -11.26
N ALA A 12 -5.18 -11.58 -12.31
CA ALA A 12 -5.13 -12.81 -13.09
C ALA A 12 -3.80 -12.86 -13.84
N GLU A 13 -3.25 -14.06 -14.00
CA GLU A 13 -2.02 -14.25 -14.77
C GLU A 13 -2.21 -13.68 -16.19
N GLY A 14 -1.28 -12.83 -16.60
CA GLY A 14 -1.35 -12.19 -17.91
C GLY A 14 -2.26 -10.98 -18.00
N ALA A 15 -2.85 -10.53 -16.87
CA ALA A 15 -3.67 -9.32 -16.85
C ALA A 15 -2.80 -8.11 -17.18
N ASP A 16 -3.39 -7.10 -17.82
CA ASP A 16 -2.69 -5.86 -18.10
C ASP A 16 -2.66 -4.98 -16.86
N PRO A 17 -1.52 -4.30 -16.57
CA PRO A 17 -1.49 -3.31 -15.51
C PRO A 17 -2.49 -2.19 -15.74
N LEU A 18 -2.96 -1.57 -14.66
CA LEU A 18 -3.84 -0.41 -14.76
C LEU A 18 -3.12 0.74 -15.45
N THR A 19 -3.85 1.47 -16.29
CA THR A 19 -3.35 2.71 -16.89
C THR A 19 -3.57 3.87 -15.93
N ALA A 20 -2.93 5.01 -16.20
CA ALA A 20 -3.10 6.21 -15.38
C ALA A 20 -4.56 6.63 -15.28
N ALA A 21 -5.32 6.54 -16.36
CA ALA A 21 -6.74 6.88 -16.36
C ALA A 21 -7.54 5.93 -15.46
N GLU A 22 -7.16 4.66 -15.44
CA GLU A 22 -7.85 3.65 -14.64
C GLU A 22 -7.55 3.78 -13.15
N TYR A 23 -6.31 4.06 -12.77
CA TYR A 23 -5.97 4.13 -11.34
C TYR A 23 -6.18 5.50 -10.70
N ALA A 24 -6.44 6.54 -11.49
CA ALA A 24 -6.59 7.91 -10.95
C ALA A 24 -7.59 8.00 -9.78
N GLU A 25 -8.74 7.37 -9.93
CA GLU A 25 -9.77 7.37 -8.88
C GLU A 25 -9.31 6.64 -7.63
N TYR A 26 -8.60 5.53 -7.81
CA TYR A 26 -8.08 4.77 -6.68
C TYR A 26 -7.02 5.58 -5.93
N LEU A 27 -6.13 6.23 -6.67
CA LEU A 27 -5.09 7.07 -6.08
C LEU A 27 -5.70 8.22 -5.28
N ASP A 28 -6.75 8.85 -5.81
CA ASP A 28 -7.46 9.94 -5.12
C ASP A 28 -8.09 9.48 -3.80
N ALA A 29 -8.39 8.19 -3.69
CA ALA A 29 -8.99 7.64 -2.47
C ALA A 29 -7.96 7.39 -1.37
N LEU A 30 -6.66 7.45 -1.70
CA LEU A 30 -5.58 7.22 -0.74
C LEU A 30 -5.19 8.51 -0.03
N GLY A 31 -4.56 8.36 1.13
CA GLY A 31 -4.02 9.49 1.87
C GLY A 31 -2.82 10.11 1.16
N PRO A 32 -2.35 11.27 1.67
CA PRO A 32 -1.28 12.04 0.99
C PRO A 32 0.10 11.37 0.99
N ALA A 33 0.28 10.29 1.75
CA ALA A 33 1.56 9.59 1.80
C ALA A 33 1.87 8.87 0.48
N TRP A 34 0.85 8.55 -0.32
CA TRP A 34 0.99 7.70 -1.49
C TRP A 34 1.17 8.45 -2.80
N GLU A 35 2.06 7.94 -3.64
CA GLU A 35 2.20 8.41 -5.01
C GLU A 35 2.46 7.21 -5.92
N VAL A 36 2.19 7.38 -7.21
CA VAL A 36 2.51 6.38 -8.23
C VAL A 36 3.83 6.79 -8.88
N VAL A 37 4.77 5.86 -8.97
CA VAL A 37 6.08 6.09 -9.58
C VAL A 37 6.18 5.29 -10.88
N ASP A 38 6.52 5.99 -11.96
CA ASP A 38 6.72 5.40 -13.30
C ASP A 38 5.53 4.59 -13.83
N ASP A 39 4.32 4.88 -13.37
CA ASP A 39 3.11 4.11 -13.68
C ASP A 39 3.25 2.64 -13.29
N HIS A 40 4.25 2.30 -12.50
CA HIS A 40 4.63 0.93 -12.20
C HIS A 40 4.28 0.50 -10.78
N HIS A 41 4.50 1.36 -9.79
CA HIS A 41 4.27 0.98 -8.39
C HIS A 41 3.84 2.17 -7.54
N LEU A 42 3.24 1.84 -6.39
CA LEU A 42 2.89 2.82 -5.37
C LEU A 42 4.06 2.95 -4.40
N GLU A 43 4.33 4.18 -3.96
CA GLU A 43 5.29 4.44 -2.89
C GLU A 43 4.65 5.32 -1.84
N ALA A 44 4.96 5.04 -0.58
CA ALA A 44 4.52 5.86 0.54
C ALA A 44 5.64 6.00 1.55
N THR A 45 5.63 7.11 2.28
CA THR A 45 6.50 7.31 3.42
C THR A 45 5.63 7.76 4.59
N TYR A 46 5.65 6.97 5.67
CA TYR A 46 4.90 7.27 6.89
C TYR A 46 5.89 7.72 7.97
N GLU A 47 5.58 8.81 8.63
CA GLU A 47 6.45 9.38 9.67
C GLU A 47 5.97 9.04 11.06
N PHE A 48 6.93 8.79 11.96
CA PHE A 48 6.66 8.45 13.37
C PHE A 48 7.60 9.23 14.28
N ASP A 49 7.18 9.41 15.53
CA ASP A 49 7.97 10.15 16.52
C ASP A 49 9.18 9.37 17.03
N ASP A 50 9.16 8.04 16.88
CA ASP A 50 10.24 7.20 17.37
C ASP A 50 10.29 5.86 16.61
N PHE A 51 11.33 5.08 16.91
CA PHE A 51 11.51 3.78 16.28
C PHE A 51 10.43 2.78 16.70
N ALA A 52 9.99 2.83 17.95
CA ALA A 52 8.96 1.91 18.45
C ALA A 52 7.67 2.05 17.65
N GLY A 53 7.25 3.28 17.33
CA GLY A 53 6.08 3.52 16.51
C GLY A 53 6.26 3.02 15.09
N ALA A 54 7.43 3.31 14.50
CA ALA A 54 7.74 2.85 13.15
C ALA A 54 7.77 1.32 13.07
N LEU A 55 8.35 0.67 14.07
CA LEU A 55 8.41 -0.79 14.12
C LEU A 55 7.01 -1.40 14.27
N ALA A 56 6.19 -0.82 15.15
CA ALA A 56 4.82 -1.31 15.36
C ALA A 56 4.01 -1.24 14.07
N PHE A 57 4.12 -0.14 13.35
CA PHE A 57 3.43 0.01 12.07
C PHE A 57 3.97 -0.99 11.03
N THR A 58 5.27 -1.19 10.98
CA THR A 58 5.90 -2.17 10.09
C THR A 58 5.33 -3.57 10.34
N ASN A 59 5.17 -3.93 11.62
CA ASN A 59 4.60 -5.22 11.99
C ASN A 59 3.14 -5.35 11.53
N GLU A 60 2.35 -4.28 11.64
CA GLU A 60 0.96 -4.28 11.18
C GLU A 60 0.87 -4.43 9.66
N VAL A 61 1.75 -3.75 8.93
CA VAL A 61 1.81 -3.88 7.46
C VAL A 61 2.20 -5.32 7.09
N GLY A 62 3.17 -5.89 7.80
CA GLY A 62 3.59 -7.27 7.58
C GLY A 62 2.47 -8.26 7.83
N GLU A 63 1.71 -8.09 8.90
CA GLU A 63 0.57 -8.95 9.22
C GLU A 63 -0.51 -8.86 8.13
N LEU A 64 -0.78 -7.65 7.66
CA LEU A 64 -1.74 -7.44 6.58
C LEU A 64 -1.28 -8.12 5.30
N ALA A 65 0.00 -7.99 4.97
CA ALA A 65 0.58 -8.60 3.77
C ALA A 65 0.49 -10.13 3.81
N GLU A 66 0.74 -10.72 4.99
CA GLU A 66 0.64 -12.17 5.16
C GLU A 66 -0.81 -12.65 5.09
N ALA A 67 -1.74 -11.88 5.67
CA ALA A 67 -3.15 -12.23 5.68
C ALA A 67 -3.74 -12.26 4.26
N GLU A 68 -3.31 -11.32 3.41
CA GLU A 68 -3.83 -11.19 2.05
C GLU A 68 -2.92 -11.80 0.98
N TRP A 69 -1.78 -12.31 1.39
CA TRP A 69 -0.76 -12.87 0.51
C TRP A 69 -0.40 -11.91 -0.63
N HIS A 70 -0.14 -10.66 -0.27
CA HIS A 70 0.24 -9.60 -1.20
C HIS A 70 1.25 -8.71 -0.51
N HIS A 71 2.53 -8.89 -0.85
CA HIS A 71 3.65 -8.38 -0.08
C HIS A 71 4.29 -7.13 -0.68
N PRO A 72 4.36 -6.03 0.08
CA PRO A 72 5.13 -4.84 -0.30
C PRO A 72 6.60 -5.00 0.06
N ASP A 73 7.42 -4.10 -0.48
CA ASP A 73 8.76 -3.89 0.05
C ASP A 73 8.64 -2.83 1.14
N ILE A 74 9.27 -3.07 2.28
CA ILE A 74 9.19 -2.20 3.44
C ILE A 74 10.58 -1.75 3.84
N HIS A 75 10.75 -0.44 4.05
CA HIS A 75 12.00 0.14 4.51
C HIS A 75 11.76 0.81 5.86
N LEU A 76 12.23 0.16 6.92
CA LEU A 76 12.08 0.67 8.27
C LEU A 76 13.31 1.45 8.67
N SER A 77 13.12 2.69 9.12
CA SER A 77 14.17 3.49 9.71
C SER A 77 13.67 4.09 11.02
N TRP A 78 14.51 4.87 11.69
CA TRP A 78 14.23 5.30 13.07
C TRP A 78 12.84 5.94 13.26
N GLY A 79 12.47 6.85 12.40
CA GLY A 79 11.21 7.57 12.52
C GLY A 79 10.38 7.52 11.25
N GLU A 80 10.55 6.49 10.43
CA GLU A 80 9.96 6.49 9.11
C GLU A 80 9.80 5.08 8.58
N VAL A 81 8.69 4.83 7.88
CA VAL A 81 8.45 3.56 7.20
C VAL A 81 8.14 3.87 5.73
N GLY A 82 9.03 3.42 4.85
CA GLY A 82 8.80 3.50 3.40
C GLY A 82 8.17 2.20 2.91
N VAL A 83 7.19 2.31 2.02
CA VAL A 83 6.48 1.16 1.46
C VAL A 83 6.41 1.29 -0.05
N GLU A 84 6.75 0.21 -0.76
CA GLU A 84 6.57 0.13 -2.21
C GLU A 84 5.65 -1.05 -2.49
N MET A 85 4.61 -0.82 -3.31
CA MET A 85 3.56 -1.82 -3.54
C MET A 85 3.22 -1.94 -5.01
N TRP A 86 3.32 -3.15 -5.58
CA TRP A 86 2.84 -3.43 -6.93
C TRP A 86 2.56 -4.92 -7.06
N SER A 87 1.91 -5.30 -8.16
CA SER A 87 1.58 -6.69 -8.43
C SER A 87 2.67 -7.30 -9.30
N HIS A 88 3.50 -8.14 -8.70
CA HIS A 88 4.68 -8.72 -9.36
C HIS A 88 4.32 -9.59 -10.55
N ASP A 89 3.20 -10.29 -10.50
CA ASP A 89 2.76 -11.20 -11.57
C ASP A 89 2.49 -10.49 -12.88
N ILE A 90 2.15 -9.19 -12.83
CA ILE A 90 1.85 -8.41 -14.03
C ILE A 90 2.84 -7.25 -14.22
N ASP A 91 3.85 -7.17 -13.36
CA ASP A 91 4.87 -6.11 -13.40
C ASP A 91 4.26 -4.71 -13.47
N GLY A 92 3.29 -4.44 -12.61
CA GLY A 92 2.60 -3.17 -12.59
C GLY A 92 1.50 -3.12 -11.54
N LEU A 93 0.61 -2.16 -11.68
CA LEU A 93 -0.45 -1.89 -10.71
C LEU A 93 -1.76 -2.62 -11.02
N HIS A 94 -2.41 -3.09 -9.97
CA HIS A 94 -3.72 -3.71 -10.00
C HIS A 94 -4.55 -3.07 -8.88
N LYS A 95 -5.86 -3.20 -8.95
CA LYS A 95 -6.74 -2.64 -7.91
C LYS A 95 -6.35 -3.11 -6.50
N SER A 96 -5.88 -4.36 -6.38
CA SER A 96 -5.46 -4.92 -5.08
C SER A 96 -4.35 -4.10 -4.41
N ASP A 97 -3.46 -3.49 -5.20
CA ASP A 97 -2.40 -2.64 -4.65
C ASP A 97 -2.98 -1.43 -3.94
N PHE A 98 -4.01 -0.82 -4.53
CA PHE A 98 -4.68 0.33 -3.95
C PHE A 98 -5.52 -0.04 -2.74
N VAL A 99 -6.16 -1.21 -2.74
CA VAL A 99 -6.90 -1.70 -1.58
C VAL A 99 -5.95 -1.92 -0.41
N MET A 100 -4.80 -2.54 -0.65
CA MET A 100 -3.77 -2.74 0.38
C MET A 100 -3.27 -1.40 0.92
N ALA A 101 -2.98 -0.44 0.03
CA ALA A 101 -2.52 0.88 0.42
C ALA A 101 -3.56 1.59 1.29
N ALA A 102 -4.84 1.50 0.93
CA ALA A 102 -5.92 2.10 1.72
C ALA A 102 -6.01 1.47 3.10
N ARG A 103 -5.79 0.16 3.21
CA ARG A 103 -5.78 -0.53 4.51
C ARG A 103 -4.58 -0.10 5.35
N MET A 104 -3.43 0.14 4.72
CA MET A 104 -2.24 0.66 5.41
C MET A 104 -2.50 2.06 5.97
N ASP A 105 -3.13 2.94 5.17
CA ASP A 105 -3.54 4.27 5.62
C ASP A 105 -4.45 4.18 6.85
N ARG A 106 -5.40 3.25 6.84
CA ARG A 106 -6.32 3.05 7.94
C ARG A 106 -5.57 2.63 9.22
N ARG A 107 -4.56 1.77 9.08
CA ARG A 107 -3.72 1.35 10.21
C ARG A 107 -2.88 2.49 10.74
N TYR A 108 -2.34 3.31 9.85
CA TYR A 108 -1.55 4.48 10.23
C TYR A 108 -2.40 5.49 10.99
N ASP A 109 -3.60 5.78 10.50
CA ASP A 109 -4.52 6.72 11.15
C ASP A 109 -4.90 6.22 12.56
N ALA A 110 -5.11 4.92 12.71
CA ALA A 110 -5.45 4.32 13.99
C ALA A 110 -4.28 4.34 14.97
N SER A 111 -3.03 4.29 14.48
CA SER A 111 -1.83 4.25 15.33
C SER A 111 -1.33 5.64 15.72
N ASP A 112 -1.85 6.68 15.10
CA ASP A 112 -1.41 8.06 15.30
C ASP A 112 -2.12 8.73 16.51
N ASP A 113 -2.45 7.97 17.49
CA ASP A 113 -3.08 8.49 18.71
C ASP A 113 -2.04 8.85 19.76
#